data_309368f5abc34351e05cd66bcd6e08c5
#
_entry.id   309368f5abc34351e05cd66bcd6e08c5
#
_cell.length_a   1.000
_cell.length_b   1.000
_cell.length_c   1.000
_cell.angle_alpha   90.00
_cell.angle_beta   90.00
_cell.angle_gamma   90.00
#
_symmetry.space_group_name_H-M   'P 1'
#
loop_
_entity.id
_entity.type
_entity.pdbx_description
1 polymer ?
#
loop_
_entity_poly.entity_id
_entity_poly.type
_entity_poly.pdbx_seq_one_letter_code
_entity_poly.pdbx_strand_id
1 'polypeptide(L)'
;MKKVIILNAPPGAGKDTIGSLICKHAPQYVVKRSFKEPMFKIAKAMLGDYRFSLFMQAYDDREQKEKAQPFLNGKSPRQFMIWISEDVIKPQFGDQYFGVVMAEAVRDSHVPVVITDGGFPDEVKPLVSAGIQVNICRLHRDGYTFAGDSRDYLNLDGYHHRIVTRDYIMVHGDPMHTVDQICEDILSD
;
A
#
# COMPACT_ATOMS: atom_id res chain seq x y z
N MET A 1 -5.16 -12.70 -16.92
CA MET A 1 -4.29 -13.00 -15.76
C MET A 1 -4.56 -11.95 -14.69
N LYS A 2 -4.61 -12.31 -13.38
CA LYS A 2 -4.79 -11.32 -12.31
C LYS A 2 -3.58 -10.39 -12.26
N LYS A 3 -3.82 -9.09 -12.16
CA LYS A 3 -2.80 -8.04 -12.28
C LYS A 3 -2.84 -7.11 -11.04
N VAL A 4 -1.70 -6.86 -10.42
CA VAL A 4 -1.53 -5.90 -9.32
C VAL A 4 -0.53 -4.83 -9.72
N ILE A 5 -0.81 -3.59 -9.39
CA ILE A 5 0.07 -2.43 -9.50
C ILE A 5 0.41 -1.98 -8.08
N ILE A 6 1.68 -2.05 -7.70
CA ILE A 6 2.17 -1.54 -6.40
C ILE A 6 2.88 -0.22 -6.66
N LEU A 7 2.32 0.87 -6.14
CA LEU A 7 2.95 2.18 -6.18
C LEU A 7 3.91 2.31 -5.00
N ASN A 8 5.19 2.30 -5.27
CA ASN A 8 6.24 2.37 -4.27
C ASN A 8 6.98 3.71 -4.39
N ALA A 9 6.86 4.53 -3.37
CA ALA A 9 7.44 5.88 -3.32
C ALA A 9 7.70 6.32 -1.87
N PRO A 10 8.59 7.29 -1.65
CA PRO A 10 8.79 7.91 -0.36
C PRO A 10 7.50 8.49 0.26
N PRO A 11 7.48 8.68 1.59
CA PRO A 11 6.36 9.35 2.25
C PRO A 11 6.12 10.76 1.66
N GLY A 12 4.86 11.09 1.41
CA GLY A 12 4.49 12.40 0.88
C GLY A 12 4.75 12.63 -0.61
N ALA A 13 5.39 11.72 -1.32
CA ALA A 13 5.69 11.86 -2.76
C ALA A 13 4.45 11.92 -3.66
N GLY A 14 3.26 11.49 -3.17
CA GLY A 14 2.01 11.58 -3.92
C GLY A 14 1.45 10.26 -4.47
N LYS A 15 1.98 9.10 -4.00
CA LYS A 15 1.52 7.78 -4.46
C LYS A 15 0.01 7.53 -4.27
N ASP A 16 -0.59 8.08 -3.18
CA ASP A 16 -2.04 7.95 -2.96
C ASP A 16 -2.85 8.74 -3.97
N THR A 17 -2.36 9.91 -4.39
CA THR A 17 -2.94 10.72 -5.45
C THR A 17 -2.88 9.96 -6.77
N ILE A 18 -1.70 9.45 -7.15
CA ILE A 18 -1.51 8.65 -8.36
C ILE A 18 -2.45 7.43 -8.36
N GLY A 19 -2.49 6.66 -7.25
CA GLY A 19 -3.39 5.50 -7.15
C GLY A 19 -4.87 5.85 -7.31
N SER A 20 -5.30 6.97 -6.75
CA SER A 20 -6.69 7.44 -6.89
C SER A 20 -6.99 7.93 -8.31
N LEU A 21 -6.03 8.57 -8.97
CA LEU A 21 -6.17 8.99 -10.37
C LEU A 21 -6.18 7.80 -11.34
N ILE A 22 -5.36 6.76 -11.10
CA ILE A 22 -5.43 5.50 -11.87
C ILE A 22 -6.84 4.91 -11.78
N CYS A 23 -7.42 4.79 -10.58
CA CYS A 23 -8.78 4.26 -10.43
C CYS A 23 -9.85 5.08 -11.15
N LYS A 24 -9.61 6.39 -11.36
CA LYS A 24 -10.56 7.31 -12.00
C LYS A 24 -10.40 7.36 -13.53
N HIS A 25 -9.17 7.24 -14.02
CA HIS A 25 -8.84 7.55 -15.42
C HIS A 25 -8.32 6.35 -16.22
N ALA A 26 -8.07 5.20 -15.60
CA ALA A 26 -7.64 4.01 -16.32
C ALA A 26 -8.65 3.59 -17.41
N PRO A 27 -8.19 3.03 -18.53
CA PRO A 27 -9.05 2.59 -19.64
C PRO A 27 -10.01 1.46 -19.22
N GLN A 28 -9.71 0.78 -18.12
CA GLN A 28 -10.53 -0.27 -17.54
C GLN A 28 -10.75 0.00 -16.06
N TYR A 29 -11.80 -0.60 -15.49
CA TYR A 29 -12.07 -0.45 -14.05
C TYR A 29 -10.94 -1.05 -13.21
N VAL A 30 -10.42 -0.27 -12.27
CA VAL A 30 -9.33 -0.64 -11.35
C VAL A 30 -9.79 -0.37 -9.93
N VAL A 31 -9.53 -1.27 -9.00
CA VAL A 31 -9.85 -1.08 -7.58
C VAL A 31 -8.60 -0.78 -6.77
N LYS A 32 -8.72 0.17 -5.84
CA LYS A 32 -7.68 0.48 -4.86
C LYS A 32 -7.80 -0.45 -3.65
N ARG A 33 -6.67 -1.00 -3.20
CA ARG A 33 -6.52 -1.81 -2.00
C ARG A 33 -5.34 -1.33 -1.16
N SER A 34 -5.27 -1.81 0.07
CA SER A 34 -4.20 -1.49 1.02
C SER A 34 -3.81 -2.73 1.81
N PHE A 35 -2.51 -2.98 1.97
CA PHE A 35 -2.02 -4.03 2.88
C PHE A 35 -2.44 -3.80 4.33
N LYS A 36 -2.82 -2.54 4.68
CA LYS A 36 -3.31 -2.18 6.01
C LYS A 36 -4.80 -2.48 6.25
N GLU A 37 -5.56 -2.84 5.21
CA GLU A 37 -7.00 -3.13 5.37
C GLU A 37 -7.29 -4.14 6.50
N PRO A 38 -6.58 -5.28 6.62
CA PRO A 38 -6.79 -6.20 7.73
C PRO A 38 -6.52 -5.57 9.10
N MET A 39 -5.48 -4.73 9.21
CA MET A 39 -5.14 -4.04 10.46
C MET A 39 -6.24 -3.05 10.88
N PHE A 40 -6.82 -2.30 9.95
CA PHE A 40 -7.96 -1.41 10.25
C PHE A 40 -9.19 -2.18 10.70
N LYS A 41 -9.47 -3.35 10.11
CA LYS A 41 -10.57 -4.22 10.55
C LYS A 41 -10.34 -4.72 11.98
N ILE A 42 -9.12 -5.13 12.31
CA ILE A 42 -8.72 -5.54 13.65
C ILE A 42 -8.83 -4.37 14.63
N ALA A 43 -8.30 -3.20 14.27
CA ALA A 43 -8.41 -1.99 15.07
C ALA A 43 -9.88 -1.65 15.38
N LYS A 44 -10.75 -1.74 14.38
CA LYS A 44 -12.19 -1.51 14.55
C LYS A 44 -12.82 -2.52 15.50
N ALA A 45 -12.49 -3.79 15.37
CA ALA A 45 -13.00 -4.84 16.26
C ALA A 45 -12.55 -4.64 17.71
N MET A 46 -11.31 -4.18 17.93
CA MET A 46 -10.77 -3.91 19.26
C MET A 46 -11.32 -2.64 19.91
N LEU A 47 -11.52 -1.58 19.13
CA LEU A 47 -11.88 -0.26 19.63
C LEU A 47 -13.40 -0.03 19.70
N GLY A 48 -14.19 -0.78 18.93
CA GLY A 48 -15.59 -0.50 18.67
C GLY A 48 -15.81 0.76 17.83
N ASP A 49 -17.02 0.99 17.35
CA ASP A 49 -17.30 2.02 16.35
C ASP A 49 -16.90 3.44 16.79
N TYR A 50 -17.23 3.82 18.05
CA TYR A 50 -16.94 5.18 18.53
C TYR A 50 -15.42 5.48 18.62
N ARG A 51 -14.67 4.62 19.32
CA ARG A 51 -13.21 4.83 19.46
C ARG A 51 -12.49 4.65 18.14
N PHE A 52 -12.98 3.78 17.25
CA PHE A 52 -12.43 3.63 15.91
C PHE A 52 -12.63 4.90 15.08
N SER A 53 -13.76 5.59 15.20
CA SER A 53 -13.96 6.90 14.56
C SER A 53 -12.95 7.94 15.05
N LEU A 54 -12.69 8.02 16.36
CA LEU A 54 -11.64 8.89 16.91
C LEU A 54 -10.24 8.50 16.42
N PHE A 55 -9.98 7.19 16.36
CA PHE A 55 -8.72 6.66 15.83
C PHE A 55 -8.50 7.08 14.37
N MET A 56 -9.51 6.95 13.51
CA MET A 56 -9.40 7.33 12.10
C MET A 56 -9.16 8.82 11.92
N GLN A 57 -9.86 9.67 12.68
CA GLN A 57 -9.62 11.12 12.66
C GLN A 57 -8.16 11.45 13.02
N ALA A 58 -7.63 10.84 14.09
CA ALA A 58 -6.25 11.05 14.50
C ALA A 58 -5.24 10.41 13.54
N TYR A 59 -5.58 9.27 12.90
CA TYR A 59 -4.72 8.58 11.95
C TYR A 59 -4.55 9.35 10.63
N ASP A 60 -5.59 10.04 10.18
CA ASP A 60 -5.59 10.83 8.93
C ASP A 60 -4.93 12.20 9.10
N ASP A 61 -4.86 12.72 10.34
CA ASP A 61 -4.14 13.95 10.67
C ASP A 61 -2.65 13.66 10.89
N ARG A 62 -1.77 14.36 10.17
CA ARG A 62 -0.31 14.12 10.22
C ARG A 62 0.30 14.31 11.62
N GLU A 63 -0.16 15.34 12.35
CA GLU A 63 0.37 15.64 13.68
C GLU A 63 -0.22 14.69 14.73
N GLN A 64 -1.53 14.45 14.69
CA GLN A 64 -2.20 13.59 15.65
C GLN A 64 -1.79 12.13 15.50
N LYS A 65 -1.44 11.72 14.28
CA LYS A 65 -0.96 10.36 13.99
C LYS A 65 0.26 9.95 14.81
N GLU A 66 1.10 10.91 15.18
CA GLU A 66 2.33 10.69 15.95
C GLU A 66 2.14 10.99 17.46
N LYS A 67 0.99 11.54 17.86
CA LYS A 67 0.71 11.89 19.26
C LYS A 67 0.01 10.76 20.01
N ALA A 68 0.46 10.51 21.24
CA ALA A 68 -0.17 9.54 22.13
C ALA A 68 -1.64 9.87 22.39
N GLN A 69 -2.49 8.86 22.31
CA GLN A 69 -3.94 8.98 22.52
C GLN A 69 -4.33 8.19 23.77
N PRO A 70 -5.08 8.78 24.72
CA PRO A 70 -5.51 8.08 25.94
C PRO A 70 -6.33 6.81 25.64
N PHE A 71 -7.21 6.86 24.63
CA PHE A 71 -8.06 5.72 24.26
C PHE A 71 -7.29 4.59 23.54
N LEU A 72 -6.01 4.81 23.18
CA LEU A 72 -5.09 3.80 22.65
C LEU A 72 -4.07 3.32 23.68
N ASN A 73 -4.39 3.49 24.97
CA ASN A 73 -3.50 3.16 26.07
C ASN A 73 -2.12 3.84 25.97
N GLY A 74 -2.14 5.14 25.62
CA GLY A 74 -0.94 5.95 25.49
C GLY A 74 -0.14 5.75 24.20
N LYS A 75 -0.58 4.89 23.27
CA LYS A 75 0.05 4.76 21.95
C LYS A 75 -0.44 5.87 21.02
N SER A 76 0.42 6.30 20.10
CA SER A 76 -0.03 7.07 18.95
C SER A 76 -0.78 6.16 17.96
N PRO A 77 -1.61 6.72 17.06
CA PRO A 77 -2.24 5.93 16.00
C PRO A 77 -1.26 5.10 15.18
N ARG A 78 -0.07 5.66 14.83
CA ARG A 78 0.99 4.91 14.15
C ARG A 78 1.50 3.75 15.00
N GLN A 79 1.81 3.99 16.28
CA GLN A 79 2.30 2.96 17.20
C GLN A 79 1.27 1.86 17.42
N PHE A 80 -0.03 2.20 17.46
CA PHE A 80 -1.09 1.23 17.59
C PHE A 80 -1.18 0.29 16.37
N MET A 81 -1.04 0.82 15.15
CA MET A 81 -1.01 0.00 13.93
C MET A 81 0.24 -0.89 13.87
N ILE A 82 1.41 -0.37 14.28
CA ILE A 82 2.64 -1.16 14.37
C ILE A 82 2.46 -2.29 15.37
N TRP A 83 1.91 -2.02 16.54
CA TRP A 83 1.63 -3.03 17.56
C TRP A 83 0.68 -4.12 17.05
N ILE A 84 -0.40 -3.79 16.34
CA ILE A 84 -1.28 -4.78 15.70
C ILE A 84 -0.47 -5.67 14.74
N SER A 85 0.39 -5.07 13.92
CA SER A 85 1.19 -5.81 12.94
C SER A 85 2.24 -6.69 13.60
N GLU A 86 3.12 -6.08 14.40
CA GLU A 86 4.38 -6.70 14.83
C GLU A 86 4.21 -7.55 16.11
N ASP A 87 3.33 -7.14 17.03
CA ASP A 87 3.18 -7.81 18.31
C ASP A 87 1.94 -8.73 18.38
N VAL A 88 0.92 -8.49 17.53
CA VAL A 88 -0.32 -9.28 17.56
C VAL A 88 -0.38 -10.27 16.39
N ILE A 89 -0.23 -9.81 15.16
CA ILE A 89 -0.51 -10.63 13.96
C ILE A 89 0.69 -11.46 13.53
N LYS A 90 1.83 -10.82 13.24
CA LYS A 90 2.99 -11.55 12.70
C LYS A 90 3.53 -12.66 13.59
N PRO A 91 3.57 -12.54 14.93
CA PRO A 91 4.01 -13.63 15.79
C PRO A 91 3.14 -14.89 15.70
N GLN A 92 1.86 -14.74 15.31
CA GLN A 92 0.91 -15.86 15.20
C GLN A 92 0.79 -16.41 13.79
N PHE A 93 0.88 -15.54 12.76
CA PHE A 93 0.56 -15.89 11.37
C PHE A 93 1.76 -15.74 10.41
N GLY A 94 2.89 -15.24 10.90
CA GLY A 94 4.12 -15.03 10.11
C GLY A 94 4.19 -13.68 9.41
N ASP A 95 5.41 -13.31 8.98
CA ASP A 95 5.70 -12.00 8.39
C ASP A 95 4.97 -11.74 7.07
N GLN A 96 4.62 -12.79 6.35
CA GLN A 96 3.94 -12.70 5.06
C GLN A 96 2.40 -12.60 5.16
N TYR A 97 1.84 -12.58 6.36
CA TYR A 97 0.38 -12.61 6.57
C TYR A 97 -0.38 -11.58 5.73
N PHE A 98 0.04 -10.32 5.74
CA PHE A 98 -0.66 -9.26 5.01
C PHE A 98 -0.57 -9.45 3.50
N GLY A 99 0.54 -9.98 3.00
CA GLY A 99 0.68 -10.38 1.60
C GLY A 99 -0.23 -11.54 1.21
N VAL A 100 -0.40 -12.54 2.09
CA VAL A 100 -1.31 -13.68 1.87
C VAL A 100 -2.76 -13.20 1.80
N VAL A 101 -3.21 -12.38 2.76
CA VAL A 101 -4.57 -11.82 2.76
C VAL A 101 -4.82 -10.96 1.51
N MET A 102 -3.82 -10.19 1.09
CA MET A 102 -3.93 -9.41 -0.14
C MET A 102 -4.00 -10.31 -1.39
N ALA A 103 -3.22 -11.40 -1.44
CA ALA A 103 -3.26 -12.34 -2.55
C ALA A 103 -4.66 -12.98 -2.70
N GLU A 104 -5.31 -13.32 -1.59
CA GLU A 104 -6.69 -13.81 -1.58
C GLU A 104 -7.65 -12.76 -2.14
N ALA A 105 -7.58 -11.52 -1.64
CA ALA A 105 -8.42 -10.41 -2.11
C ALA A 105 -8.25 -10.10 -3.62
N VAL A 106 -7.01 -10.22 -4.13
CA VAL A 106 -6.72 -10.04 -5.56
C VAL A 106 -7.25 -11.20 -6.39
N ARG A 107 -7.16 -12.46 -5.89
CA ARG A 107 -7.74 -13.62 -6.58
C ARG A 107 -9.25 -13.49 -6.75
N ASP A 108 -9.92 -12.94 -5.76
CA ASP A 108 -11.38 -12.72 -5.80
C ASP A 108 -11.78 -11.50 -6.65
N SER A 109 -10.84 -10.60 -6.94
CA SER A 109 -11.09 -9.44 -7.81
C SER A 109 -11.20 -9.88 -9.28
N HIS A 110 -12.18 -9.32 -10.01
CA HIS A 110 -12.31 -9.49 -11.45
C HIS A 110 -11.59 -8.42 -12.27
N VAL A 111 -11.00 -7.44 -11.60
CA VAL A 111 -10.34 -6.28 -12.20
C VAL A 111 -8.93 -6.10 -11.61
N PRO A 112 -8.04 -5.37 -12.30
CA PRO A 112 -6.73 -5.03 -11.74
C PRO A 112 -6.84 -4.30 -10.41
N VAL A 113 -5.84 -4.50 -9.56
CA VAL A 113 -5.77 -3.90 -8.23
C VAL A 113 -4.58 -2.95 -8.15
N VAL A 114 -4.78 -1.73 -7.65
CA VAL A 114 -3.70 -0.79 -7.33
C VAL A 114 -3.53 -0.70 -5.82
N ILE A 115 -2.28 -0.77 -5.36
CA ILE A 115 -1.89 -0.72 -3.95
C ILE A 115 -0.92 0.45 -3.76
N THR A 116 -1.20 1.33 -2.79
CA THR A 116 -0.43 2.56 -2.57
C THR A 116 0.43 2.55 -1.31
N ASP A 117 0.38 1.49 -0.50
CA ASP A 117 1.07 1.40 0.79
C ASP A 117 2.08 0.25 0.88
N GLY A 118 2.31 -0.48 -0.20
CA GLY A 118 3.34 -1.53 -0.28
C GLY A 118 4.76 -0.95 -0.16
N GLY A 119 5.64 -1.70 0.47
CA GLY A 119 7.02 -1.29 0.66
C GLY A 119 7.91 -2.38 1.25
N PHE A 120 7.36 -3.57 1.53
CA PHE A 120 8.11 -4.69 2.07
C PHE A 120 8.08 -5.90 1.12
N PRO A 121 9.24 -6.56 0.90
CA PRO A 121 9.31 -7.77 0.06
C PRO A 121 8.34 -8.87 0.50
N ASP A 122 8.13 -9.02 1.81
CA ASP A 122 7.26 -10.07 2.37
C ASP A 122 5.76 -9.84 2.09
N GLU A 123 5.37 -8.60 1.73
CA GLU A 123 4.03 -8.30 1.22
C GLU A 123 3.85 -8.76 -0.23
N VAL A 124 4.93 -8.74 -1.04
CA VAL A 124 4.90 -9.03 -2.49
C VAL A 124 5.03 -10.52 -2.79
N LYS A 125 5.88 -11.25 -2.05
CA LYS A 125 6.16 -12.67 -2.28
C LYS A 125 4.90 -13.54 -2.36
N PRO A 126 3.92 -13.43 -1.45
CA PRO A 126 2.69 -14.22 -1.52
C PRO A 126 1.84 -13.95 -2.77
N LEU A 127 1.86 -12.72 -3.30
CA LEU A 127 1.13 -12.38 -4.53
C LEU A 127 1.64 -13.20 -5.72
N VAL A 128 2.96 -13.25 -5.91
CA VAL A 128 3.54 -14.03 -7.02
C VAL A 128 3.41 -15.54 -6.79
N SER A 129 3.51 -16.01 -5.55
CA SER A 129 3.27 -17.41 -5.19
C SER A 129 1.82 -17.85 -5.50
N ALA A 130 0.87 -16.92 -5.43
CA ALA A 130 -0.53 -17.12 -5.83
C ALA A 130 -0.76 -17.00 -7.35
N GLY A 131 0.29 -16.85 -8.16
CA GLY A 131 0.20 -16.75 -9.62
C GLY A 131 -0.23 -15.39 -10.15
N ILE A 132 -0.19 -14.34 -9.31
CA ILE A 132 -0.58 -12.98 -9.67
C ILE A 132 0.59 -12.28 -10.37
N GLN A 133 0.30 -11.53 -11.44
CA GLN A 133 1.26 -10.62 -12.08
C GLN A 133 1.41 -9.36 -11.23
N VAL A 134 2.60 -9.08 -10.76
CA VAL A 134 2.91 -7.91 -9.93
C VAL A 134 3.73 -6.90 -10.72
N ASN A 135 3.21 -5.70 -10.84
CA ASN A 135 3.91 -4.55 -11.43
C ASN A 135 4.30 -3.59 -10.30
N ILE A 136 5.59 -3.48 -10.03
CA ILE A 136 6.14 -2.53 -9.05
C ILE A 136 6.48 -1.24 -9.79
N CYS A 137 5.75 -0.17 -9.49
CA CYS A 137 5.97 1.17 -10.02
C CYS A 137 6.72 1.99 -8.97
N ARG A 138 8.03 2.15 -9.14
CA ARG A 138 8.84 3.01 -8.28
C ARG A 138 8.69 4.45 -8.77
N LEU A 139 8.10 5.28 -7.93
CA LEU A 139 7.81 6.68 -8.27
C LEU A 139 8.89 7.58 -7.68
N HIS A 140 9.62 8.27 -8.52
CA HIS A 140 10.70 9.18 -8.14
C HIS A 140 10.19 10.63 -8.25
N ARG A 141 10.26 11.36 -7.13
CA ARG A 141 9.90 12.78 -7.07
C ARG A 141 11.02 13.57 -6.40
N ASP A 142 11.45 14.65 -7.05
CA ASP A 142 12.48 15.52 -6.52
C ASP A 142 12.15 16.04 -5.12
N GLY A 143 13.14 16.01 -4.23
CA GLY A 143 12.99 16.43 -2.84
C GLY A 143 12.33 15.43 -1.90
N TYR A 144 11.97 14.23 -2.37
CA TYR A 144 11.38 13.17 -1.55
C TYR A 144 12.31 11.95 -1.48
N THR A 145 12.57 11.48 -0.26
CA THR A 145 13.44 10.33 0.02
C THR A 145 12.81 9.44 1.08
N PHE A 146 13.31 8.22 1.22
CA PHE A 146 12.95 7.32 2.31
C PHE A 146 13.71 7.58 3.62
N ALA A 147 14.48 8.67 3.71
CA ALA A 147 15.21 9.01 4.93
C ALA A 147 14.27 9.08 6.14
N GLY A 148 14.55 8.28 7.19
CA GLY A 148 13.71 8.19 8.39
C GLY A 148 12.46 7.30 8.26
N ASP A 149 12.23 6.63 7.12
CA ASP A 149 11.19 5.60 6.97
C ASP A 149 11.81 4.20 7.09
N SER A 150 11.04 3.23 7.55
CA SER A 150 11.46 1.82 7.61
C SER A 150 11.39 1.10 6.26
N ARG A 151 10.83 1.75 5.25
CA ARG A 151 10.71 1.24 3.87
C ARG A 151 11.80 1.81 2.99
N ASP A 152 11.97 1.21 1.82
CA ASP A 152 12.82 1.67 0.73
C ASP A 152 12.16 1.33 -0.61
N TYR A 153 12.81 1.69 -1.72
CA TYR A 153 12.39 1.18 -3.02
C TYR A 153 12.46 -0.34 -3.05
N LEU A 154 11.36 -0.95 -3.44
CA LEU A 154 11.29 -2.41 -3.60
C LEU A 154 12.25 -2.85 -4.71
N ASN A 155 13.19 -3.70 -4.34
CA ASN A 155 14.10 -4.35 -5.27
C ASN A 155 13.87 -5.87 -5.20
N LEU A 156 13.08 -6.36 -6.14
CA LEU A 156 12.77 -7.79 -6.31
C LEU A 156 13.12 -8.26 -7.73
N ASP A 157 14.04 -7.56 -8.37
CA ASP A 157 14.50 -7.89 -9.73
C ASP A 157 15.13 -9.28 -9.73
N GLY A 158 14.68 -10.13 -10.68
CA GLY A 158 15.14 -11.51 -10.78
C GLY A 158 14.54 -12.49 -9.76
N TYR A 159 13.78 -12.03 -8.79
CA TYR A 159 13.14 -12.91 -7.80
C TYR A 159 12.12 -13.87 -8.43
N HIS A 160 11.28 -13.35 -9.35
CA HIS A 160 10.26 -14.16 -10.02
C HIS A 160 9.82 -13.53 -11.35
N HIS A 161 9.61 -14.34 -12.40
CA HIS A 161 9.22 -13.88 -13.74
C HIS A 161 7.88 -13.11 -13.78
N ARG A 162 7.04 -13.21 -12.75
CA ARG A 162 5.77 -12.46 -12.61
C ARG A 162 5.95 -11.10 -11.94
N ILE A 163 7.15 -10.71 -11.58
CA ILE A 163 7.45 -9.37 -11.09
C ILE A 163 8.05 -8.58 -12.23
N VAL A 164 7.45 -7.43 -12.50
CA VAL A 164 8.00 -6.43 -13.41
C VAL A 164 8.15 -5.12 -12.65
N THR A 165 9.37 -4.62 -12.59
CA THR A 165 9.68 -3.34 -11.93
C THR A 165 9.88 -2.26 -12.99
N ARG A 166 9.27 -1.09 -12.78
CA ARG A 166 9.47 0.10 -13.62
C ARG A 166 9.67 1.34 -12.77
N ASP A 167 10.50 2.23 -13.27
CA ASP A 167 10.77 3.52 -12.65
C ASP A 167 10.04 4.64 -13.39
N TYR A 168 9.34 5.50 -12.66
CA TYR A 168 8.61 6.64 -13.19
C TYR A 168 9.09 7.92 -12.52
N ILE A 169 9.47 8.90 -13.32
CA ILE A 169 9.85 10.25 -12.84
C ILE A 169 8.58 11.09 -12.77
N MET A 170 8.21 11.51 -11.56
CA MET A 170 7.02 12.31 -11.35
C MET A 170 7.26 13.78 -11.74
N VAL A 171 6.45 14.32 -12.64
CA VAL A 171 6.49 15.72 -13.03
C VAL A 171 5.81 16.59 -11.98
N HIS A 172 6.49 17.64 -11.54
CA HIS A 172 5.92 18.58 -10.56
C HIS A 172 4.68 19.28 -11.13
N GLY A 173 3.57 19.22 -10.39
CA GLY A 173 2.30 19.83 -10.80
C GLY A 173 1.50 19.04 -11.84
N ASP A 174 2.06 17.98 -12.41
CA ASP A 174 1.38 17.13 -13.40
C ASP A 174 1.37 15.64 -13.01
N PRO A 175 0.49 15.23 -12.09
CA PRO A 175 0.35 13.83 -11.72
C PRO A 175 -0.23 12.99 -12.86
N MET A 176 -0.98 13.59 -13.80
CA MET A 176 -1.59 12.85 -14.91
C MET A 176 -0.54 12.26 -15.85
N HIS A 177 0.57 12.95 -16.09
CA HIS A 177 1.67 12.41 -16.86
C HIS A 177 2.13 11.03 -16.37
N THR A 178 2.31 10.86 -15.06
CA THR A 178 2.69 9.57 -14.47
C THR A 178 1.54 8.54 -14.55
N VAL A 179 0.30 8.98 -14.39
CA VAL A 179 -0.89 8.12 -14.51
C VAL A 179 -1.01 7.56 -15.92
N ASP A 180 -0.86 8.40 -16.94
CA ASP A 180 -0.96 8.01 -18.34
C ASP A 180 0.12 6.99 -18.72
N GLN A 181 1.38 7.23 -18.28
CA GLN A 181 2.47 6.27 -18.48
C GLN A 181 2.18 4.90 -17.84
N ILE A 182 1.72 4.88 -16.58
CA ILE A 182 1.39 3.62 -15.88
C ILE A 182 0.22 2.89 -16.58
N CYS A 183 -0.80 3.63 -17.00
CA CYS A 183 -1.95 3.05 -17.69
C CYS A 183 -1.54 2.47 -19.07
N GLU A 184 -0.72 3.18 -19.82
CA GLU A 184 -0.19 2.72 -21.10
C GLU A 184 0.66 1.46 -20.95
N ASP A 185 1.61 1.47 -19.99
CA ASP A 185 2.56 0.37 -19.78
C ASP A 185 1.93 -0.91 -19.23
N ILE A 186 0.82 -0.80 -18.48
CA ILE A 186 0.32 -1.91 -17.66
C ILE A 186 -1.14 -2.26 -17.97
N LEU A 187 -1.97 -1.29 -18.33
CA LEU A 187 -3.42 -1.44 -18.44
C LEU A 187 -3.98 -1.35 -19.87
N SER A 188 -3.14 -1.12 -20.86
CA SER A 188 -3.57 -0.94 -22.27
C SER A 188 -3.78 -2.26 -23.04
N ASP A 189 -3.66 -3.43 -22.38
CA ASP A 189 -3.87 -4.77 -22.95
C ASP A 189 -5.30 -5.30 -22.76
#